data_68d318ef3e058de344f3dbff0303be80
#
_entry.id   68d318ef3e058de344f3dbff0303be80
#
_cell.length_a   1.000
_cell.length_b   1.000
_cell.length_c   1.000
_cell.angle_alpha   90.00
_cell.angle_beta   90.00
_cell.angle_gamma   90.00
#
_symmetry.space_group_name_H-M   'P 1'
#
loop_
_entity.id
_entity.type
_entity.pdbx_description
1 polymer ?
#
loop_
_entity_poly.entity_id
_entity_poly.type
_entity_poly.pdbx_seq_one_letter_code
_entity_poly.pdbx_strand_id
1 'polypeptide(L)'
;MTGRDRLRELLDAVLDEDSRTLTDMADRAFASPYHFSRVLSRDTGEAPVAMRRRVMLERAAWRLRQGGNVTDAAWEAGYESVEGFSRAFSRAYGHPPSEATAPAGAPTERRGTWLPAANGIHFHPPTSLWVHATEQPMSPLTDQLVRHDLDDTRVLLDRAKGLSDEEFRRSRLPGHEVNSWEGPEESIAAVLEHQVGTKEVWLAAIEGGDLPERPDDATAVDLIARHDHAAARWLAVVRDVDRRGAWDDLLIDALCEPPESFQLGSVITHVLTYAAHRRQLARHLLRSAGVDVDDGDPIMWLRAERGHHGGDHG
;
A
#
# COMPACT_ATOMS: atom_id res chain seq x y z
N MET A 1 -17.66 -16.79 6.86
CA MET A 1 -17.43 -15.50 6.17
C MET A 1 -17.52 -14.42 7.23
N THR A 2 -16.41 -13.73 7.47
CA THR A 2 -16.37 -12.61 8.41
C THR A 2 -17.07 -11.39 7.77
N GLY A 3 -17.51 -10.41 8.58
CA GLY A 3 -18.14 -9.18 8.05
C GLY A 3 -17.24 -8.41 7.10
N ARG A 4 -15.93 -8.53 7.27
CA ARG A 4 -14.83 -8.02 6.48
C ARG A 4 -14.76 -8.59 5.07
N ASP A 5 -14.81 -9.92 4.91
CA ASP A 5 -14.84 -10.58 3.60
C ASP A 5 -16.04 -10.07 2.80
N ARG A 6 -17.14 -9.83 3.51
CA ARG A 6 -18.38 -9.36 2.87
C ARG A 6 -18.31 -7.94 2.37
N LEU A 7 -17.75 -7.00 3.13
CA LEU A 7 -17.57 -5.61 2.67
C LEU A 7 -16.65 -5.56 1.45
N ARG A 8 -15.58 -6.33 1.45
CA ARG A 8 -14.66 -6.43 0.32
C ARG A 8 -15.35 -6.95 -0.94
N GLU A 9 -16.10 -8.05 -0.85
CA GLU A 9 -16.89 -8.56 -1.98
C GLU A 9 -17.87 -7.50 -2.55
N LEU A 10 -18.48 -6.70 -1.65
CA LEU A 10 -19.38 -5.64 -2.08
C LEU A 10 -18.63 -4.49 -2.79
N LEU A 11 -17.46 -4.13 -2.31
CA LEU A 11 -16.60 -3.09 -2.92
C LEU A 11 -16.04 -3.58 -4.26
N ASP A 12 -15.55 -4.81 -4.34
CA ASP A 12 -15.09 -5.42 -5.57
C ASP A 12 -16.20 -5.44 -6.63
N ALA A 13 -17.43 -5.77 -6.23
CA ALA A 13 -18.57 -5.75 -7.14
C ALA A 13 -18.93 -4.33 -7.63
N VAL A 14 -18.75 -3.29 -6.80
CA VAL A 14 -18.94 -1.89 -7.22
C VAL A 14 -17.87 -1.44 -8.20
N LEU A 15 -16.62 -1.84 -7.99
CA LEU A 15 -15.46 -1.36 -8.74
C LEU A 15 -15.21 -2.16 -10.03
N ASP A 16 -15.87 -3.30 -10.18
CA ASP A 16 -15.72 -4.15 -11.36
C ASP A 16 -16.11 -3.43 -12.65
N GLU A 17 -15.32 -3.60 -13.70
CA GLU A 17 -15.48 -2.87 -14.96
C GLU A 17 -16.81 -3.21 -15.67
N ASP A 18 -17.28 -4.43 -15.53
CA ASP A 18 -18.51 -4.93 -16.16
C ASP A 18 -19.78 -4.61 -15.36
N SER A 19 -19.64 -4.24 -14.10
CA SER A 19 -20.76 -3.95 -13.20
C SER A 19 -21.31 -2.53 -13.39
N ARG A 20 -22.14 -2.29 -14.40
CA ARG A 20 -22.64 -0.95 -14.74
C ARG A 20 -23.90 -0.54 -14.00
N THR A 21 -24.73 -1.50 -13.62
CA THR A 21 -26.01 -1.28 -12.94
C THR A 21 -25.97 -1.82 -11.51
N LEU A 22 -26.93 -1.39 -10.69
CA LEU A 22 -27.10 -1.95 -9.35
C LEU A 22 -27.37 -3.47 -9.39
N THR A 23 -28.05 -3.94 -10.41
CA THR A 23 -28.32 -5.37 -10.61
C THR A 23 -27.02 -6.12 -10.89
N ASP A 24 -26.18 -5.63 -11.81
CA ASP A 24 -24.89 -6.27 -12.13
C ASP A 24 -24.00 -6.37 -10.88
N MET A 25 -23.91 -5.29 -10.09
CA MET A 25 -23.14 -5.27 -8.84
C MET A 25 -23.69 -6.30 -7.83
N ALA A 26 -25.00 -6.37 -7.69
CA ALA A 26 -25.65 -7.28 -6.75
C ALA A 26 -25.49 -8.75 -7.17
N ASP A 27 -25.61 -9.06 -8.44
CA ASP A 27 -25.44 -10.40 -9.00
C ASP A 27 -24.01 -10.88 -8.80
N ARG A 28 -23.01 -10.00 -9.01
CA ARG A 28 -21.58 -10.31 -8.78
C ARG A 28 -21.28 -10.58 -7.31
N ALA A 29 -21.96 -9.90 -6.41
CA ALA A 29 -21.85 -10.12 -4.96
C ALA A 29 -22.79 -11.22 -4.43
N PHE A 30 -23.43 -12.00 -5.31
CA PHE A 30 -24.40 -13.04 -4.95
C PHE A 30 -25.49 -12.54 -3.99
N ALA A 31 -26.01 -11.34 -4.24
CA ALA A 31 -27.00 -10.67 -3.40
C ALA A 31 -28.19 -10.15 -4.21
N SER A 32 -29.33 -9.95 -3.55
CA SER A 32 -30.39 -9.17 -4.17
C SER A 32 -30.03 -7.69 -4.24
N PRO A 33 -30.48 -6.91 -5.27
CA PRO A 33 -30.19 -5.48 -5.38
C PRO A 33 -30.54 -4.67 -4.13
N TYR A 34 -31.66 -5.01 -3.50
CA TYR A 34 -32.09 -4.36 -2.25
C TYR A 34 -31.14 -4.65 -1.08
N HIS A 35 -30.74 -5.91 -0.90
CA HIS A 35 -29.82 -6.31 0.17
C HIS A 35 -28.44 -5.69 -0.05
N PHE A 36 -27.91 -5.79 -1.27
CA PHE A 36 -26.64 -5.20 -1.68
C PHE A 36 -26.60 -3.69 -1.38
N SER A 37 -27.58 -2.94 -1.88
CA SER A 37 -27.65 -1.50 -1.67
C SER A 37 -27.75 -1.13 -0.20
N ARG A 38 -28.57 -1.85 0.58
CA ARG A 38 -28.76 -1.57 2.01
C ARG A 38 -27.50 -1.84 2.83
N VAL A 39 -26.82 -2.95 2.58
CA VAL A 39 -25.59 -3.31 3.33
C VAL A 39 -24.48 -2.35 2.97
N LEU A 40 -24.20 -2.14 1.69
CA LEU A 40 -23.14 -1.23 1.27
C LEU A 40 -23.39 0.21 1.76
N SER A 41 -24.61 0.72 1.61
CA SER A 41 -24.92 2.08 2.08
C SER A 41 -24.85 2.23 3.60
N ARG A 42 -25.17 1.19 4.35
CA ARG A 42 -25.00 1.19 5.81
C ARG A 42 -23.53 1.23 6.20
N ASP A 43 -22.72 0.39 5.54
CA ASP A 43 -21.31 0.17 5.93
C ASP A 43 -20.40 1.29 5.39
N THR A 44 -20.79 1.94 4.28
CA THR A 44 -19.98 3.00 3.65
C THR A 44 -20.60 4.40 3.72
N GLY A 45 -21.86 4.53 4.10
CA GLY A 45 -22.59 5.81 4.07
C GLY A 45 -22.93 6.32 2.65
N GLU A 46 -22.62 5.55 1.58
CA GLU A 46 -22.80 5.97 0.20
C GLU A 46 -23.59 4.93 -0.61
N ALA A 47 -24.49 5.40 -1.49
CA ALA A 47 -25.24 4.48 -2.35
C ALA A 47 -24.33 3.86 -3.44
N PRO A 48 -24.47 2.55 -3.78
CA PRO A 48 -23.55 1.85 -4.70
C PRO A 48 -23.32 2.55 -6.03
N VAL A 49 -24.39 3.00 -6.70
CA VAL A 49 -24.30 3.68 -8.00
C VAL A 49 -23.61 5.05 -7.89
N ALA A 50 -23.83 5.77 -6.78
CA ALA A 50 -23.16 7.05 -6.53
C ALA A 50 -21.66 6.85 -6.28
N MET A 51 -21.31 5.88 -5.45
CA MET A 51 -19.92 5.49 -5.17
C MET A 51 -19.21 5.08 -6.46
N ARG A 52 -19.78 4.16 -7.23
CA ARG A 52 -19.18 3.75 -8.50
C ARG A 52 -18.92 4.95 -9.42
N ARG A 53 -19.95 5.81 -9.63
CA ARG A 53 -19.80 6.99 -10.49
C ARG A 53 -18.66 7.88 -10.04
N ARG A 54 -18.55 8.14 -8.75
CA ARG A 54 -17.48 8.95 -8.16
C ARG A 54 -16.11 8.31 -8.38
N VAL A 55 -15.94 7.06 -8.03
CA VAL A 55 -14.66 6.34 -8.16
C VAL A 55 -14.23 6.21 -9.62
N MET A 56 -15.17 5.97 -10.56
CA MET A 56 -14.84 5.94 -11.98
C MET A 56 -14.44 7.31 -12.53
N LEU A 57 -15.01 8.41 -12.02
CA LEU A 57 -14.54 9.76 -12.36
C LEU A 57 -13.15 10.06 -11.80
N GLU A 58 -12.84 9.58 -10.60
CA GLU A 58 -11.50 9.68 -10.02
C GLU A 58 -10.47 8.91 -10.84
N ARG A 59 -10.79 7.67 -11.26
CA ARG A 59 -9.97 6.87 -12.18
C ARG A 59 -9.72 7.60 -13.51
N ALA A 60 -10.78 8.19 -14.08
CA ALA A 60 -10.68 8.95 -15.32
C ALA A 60 -9.78 10.20 -15.15
N ALA A 61 -9.94 10.94 -14.05
CA ALA A 61 -9.10 12.11 -13.77
C ALA A 61 -7.62 11.72 -13.61
N TRP A 62 -7.35 10.60 -12.95
CA TRP A 62 -6.00 10.07 -12.84
C TRP A 62 -5.41 9.70 -14.22
N ARG A 63 -6.16 8.98 -15.08
CA ARG A 63 -5.72 8.61 -16.44
C ARG A 63 -5.43 9.82 -17.32
N LEU A 64 -6.30 10.83 -17.27
CA LEU A 64 -6.10 12.07 -18.02
C LEU A 64 -4.81 12.79 -17.60
N ARG A 65 -4.50 12.80 -16.31
CA ARG A 65 -3.23 13.34 -15.80
C ARG A 65 -2.00 12.55 -16.26
N GLN A 66 -2.16 11.26 -16.52
CA GLN A 66 -1.09 10.41 -17.09
C GLN A 66 -0.97 10.54 -18.61
N GLY A 67 -1.68 11.50 -19.24
CA GLY A 67 -1.65 11.73 -20.68
C GLY A 67 -2.64 10.90 -21.48
N GLY A 68 -3.58 10.23 -20.81
CA GLY A 68 -4.69 9.52 -21.46
C GLY A 68 -5.59 10.47 -22.23
N ASN A 69 -6.25 9.99 -23.28
CA ASN A 69 -7.20 10.79 -24.03
C ASN A 69 -8.61 10.77 -23.40
N VAL A 70 -9.39 11.83 -23.69
CA VAL A 70 -10.73 12.02 -23.11
C VAL A 70 -11.72 10.95 -23.56
N THR A 71 -11.59 10.46 -24.78
CA THR A 71 -12.50 9.45 -25.34
C THR A 71 -12.35 8.13 -24.61
N ASP A 72 -11.13 7.64 -24.43
CA ASP A 72 -10.85 6.39 -23.72
C ASP A 72 -11.27 6.51 -22.25
N ALA A 73 -10.95 7.63 -21.60
CA ALA A 73 -11.35 7.90 -20.24
C ALA A 73 -12.88 7.89 -20.05
N ALA A 74 -13.64 8.37 -21.03
CA ALA A 74 -15.10 8.34 -21.01
C ALA A 74 -15.66 6.91 -21.07
N TRP A 75 -15.15 6.10 -22.01
CA TRP A 75 -15.59 4.70 -22.17
C TRP A 75 -15.25 3.84 -20.98
N GLU A 76 -14.05 3.97 -20.45
CA GLU A 76 -13.59 3.23 -19.26
C GLU A 76 -14.33 3.65 -17.99
N ALA A 77 -14.79 4.91 -17.92
CA ALA A 77 -15.64 5.36 -16.82
C ALA A 77 -17.10 4.92 -16.99
N GLY A 78 -17.42 4.17 -18.06
CA GLY A 78 -18.74 3.59 -18.31
C GLY A 78 -19.77 4.57 -18.90
N TYR A 79 -19.33 5.67 -19.52
CA TYR A 79 -20.24 6.59 -20.20
C TYR A 79 -20.49 6.18 -21.65
N GLU A 80 -21.72 6.36 -22.11
CA GLU A 80 -22.13 6.05 -23.48
C GLU A 80 -21.78 7.16 -24.49
N SER A 81 -21.31 8.32 -24.01
CA SER A 81 -20.85 9.43 -24.86
C SER A 81 -19.83 10.31 -24.17
N VAL A 82 -18.92 10.87 -24.96
CA VAL A 82 -17.90 11.82 -24.48
C VAL A 82 -18.54 13.09 -23.90
N GLU A 83 -19.65 13.55 -24.48
CA GLU A 83 -20.39 14.72 -23.98
C GLU A 83 -21.03 14.46 -22.62
N GLY A 84 -21.58 13.28 -22.42
CA GLY A 84 -22.14 12.84 -21.14
C GLY A 84 -21.08 12.80 -20.05
N PHE A 85 -19.92 12.19 -20.37
CA PHE A 85 -18.76 12.17 -19.51
C PHE A 85 -18.26 13.60 -19.19
N SER A 86 -18.06 14.43 -20.21
CA SER A 86 -17.53 15.79 -20.02
C SER A 86 -18.41 16.64 -19.11
N ARG A 87 -19.74 16.53 -19.25
CA ARG A 87 -20.67 17.22 -18.36
C ARG A 87 -20.58 16.70 -16.90
N ALA A 88 -20.48 15.39 -16.72
CA ALA A 88 -20.34 14.80 -15.40
C ALA A 88 -19.02 15.16 -14.74
N PHE A 89 -17.93 15.09 -15.51
CA PHE A 89 -16.58 15.46 -15.07
C PHE A 89 -16.50 16.94 -14.68
N SER A 90 -16.97 17.85 -15.54
CA SER A 90 -16.96 19.28 -15.26
C SER A 90 -17.80 19.64 -14.03
N ARG A 91 -18.91 18.94 -13.81
CA ARG A 91 -19.71 19.13 -12.59
C ARG A 91 -18.98 18.68 -11.34
N ALA A 92 -18.19 17.61 -11.43
CA ALA A 92 -17.47 17.03 -10.31
C ALA A 92 -16.20 17.82 -9.96
N TYR A 93 -15.42 18.22 -10.97
CA TYR A 93 -14.11 18.86 -10.78
C TYR A 93 -14.09 20.36 -10.99
N GLY A 94 -15.15 20.97 -11.51
CA GLY A 94 -15.23 22.40 -11.79
C GLY A 94 -14.51 22.85 -13.06
N HIS A 95 -13.92 21.93 -13.85
CA HIS A 95 -13.24 22.17 -15.12
C HIS A 95 -13.47 21.02 -16.10
N PRO A 96 -13.35 21.24 -17.42
CA PRO A 96 -13.53 20.16 -18.40
C PRO A 96 -12.40 19.12 -18.37
N PRO A 97 -12.64 17.87 -18.86
CA PRO A 97 -11.63 16.81 -18.90
C PRO A 97 -10.36 17.20 -19.67
N SER A 98 -10.48 18.04 -20.70
CA SER A 98 -9.34 18.51 -21.51
C SER A 98 -8.34 19.37 -20.72
N GLU A 99 -8.77 20.00 -19.65
CA GLU A 99 -7.89 20.77 -18.76
C GLU A 99 -7.16 19.89 -17.74
N ALA A 100 -7.65 18.68 -17.50
CA ALA A 100 -6.99 17.70 -16.63
C ALA A 100 -5.71 17.13 -17.28
N THR A 101 -5.54 17.25 -18.60
CA THR A 101 -4.37 16.78 -19.35
C THR A 101 -3.21 17.79 -19.39
N ALA A 102 -3.32 18.95 -18.73
CA ALA A 102 -2.28 19.97 -18.73
C ALA A 102 -0.99 19.46 -18.09
N PRO A 103 0.21 19.78 -18.65
CA PRO A 103 1.48 19.27 -18.17
C PRO A 103 1.72 19.66 -16.72
N ALA A 104 2.28 18.73 -15.94
CA ALA A 104 2.72 18.95 -14.58
C ALA A 104 3.73 20.10 -14.52
N GLY A 105 3.31 21.28 -14.10
CA GLY A 105 4.16 22.48 -14.04
C GLY A 105 3.41 23.78 -13.78
N ALA A 106 2.10 23.81 -13.95
CA ALA A 106 1.32 24.95 -13.46
C ALA A 106 1.17 24.83 -11.93
N PRO A 107 1.31 25.93 -11.16
CA PRO A 107 1.09 25.92 -9.71
C PRO A 107 -0.42 25.88 -9.43
N THR A 108 -1.08 24.82 -9.89
CA THR A 108 -2.43 24.51 -9.48
C THR A 108 -2.30 23.64 -8.24
N GLU A 109 -2.84 24.16 -7.17
CA GLU A 109 -2.93 23.52 -5.86
C GLU A 109 -3.06 22.00 -5.97
N ARG A 110 -2.29 21.29 -5.17
CA ARG A 110 -2.23 19.82 -4.99
C ARG A 110 -3.58 19.20 -4.63
N ARG A 111 -4.62 19.48 -5.41
CA ARG A 111 -5.88 18.74 -5.30
C ARG A 111 -5.70 17.45 -6.04
N GLY A 112 -5.68 16.34 -5.26
CA GLY A 112 -5.66 15.00 -5.78
C GLY A 112 -6.77 14.78 -6.80
N THR A 113 -6.74 13.69 -7.52
CA THR A 113 -7.81 13.26 -8.42
C THR A 113 -9.10 12.87 -7.67
N TRP A 114 -9.11 12.98 -6.38
CA TRP A 114 -10.19 12.54 -5.49
C TRP A 114 -11.29 13.59 -5.35
N LEU A 115 -12.49 13.07 -5.34
CA LEU A 115 -13.70 13.84 -5.06
C LEU A 115 -14.06 13.70 -3.57
N PRO A 116 -14.73 14.67 -2.96
CA PRO A 116 -15.18 14.55 -1.58
C PRO A 116 -16.00 13.29 -1.36
N ALA A 117 -15.62 12.47 -0.39
CA ALA A 117 -16.31 11.26 0.01
C ALA A 117 -16.33 11.15 1.54
N ALA A 118 -17.53 11.01 2.12
CA ALA A 118 -17.69 10.90 3.56
C ALA A 118 -17.11 9.60 4.13
N ASN A 119 -16.97 8.58 3.28
CA ASN A 119 -16.46 7.25 3.63
C ASN A 119 -14.96 7.06 3.37
N GLY A 120 -14.29 8.06 2.78
CA GLY A 120 -12.88 7.96 2.44
C GLY A 120 -12.49 6.89 1.40
N ILE A 121 -13.48 6.26 0.71
CA ILE A 121 -13.21 5.28 -0.35
C ILE A 121 -12.91 6.01 -1.64
N HIS A 122 -11.69 5.87 -2.15
CA HIS A 122 -11.21 6.54 -3.34
C HIS A 122 -10.57 5.57 -4.33
N PHE A 123 -10.43 6.00 -5.58
CA PHE A 123 -9.65 5.26 -6.56
C PHE A 123 -8.16 5.35 -6.22
N HIS A 124 -7.53 4.18 -6.06
CA HIS A 124 -6.09 4.03 -5.92
C HIS A 124 -5.54 3.34 -7.17
N PRO A 125 -4.71 4.01 -7.97
CA PRO A 125 -4.12 3.36 -9.13
C PRO A 125 -3.24 2.18 -8.69
N PRO A 126 -3.23 1.08 -9.45
CA PRO A 126 -2.32 -0.02 -9.19
C PRO A 126 -0.87 0.48 -9.26
N THR A 127 -0.08 0.15 -8.29
CA THR A 127 1.33 0.54 -8.18
C THR A 127 2.22 -0.03 -9.30
N SER A 128 1.75 -1.04 -10.01
CA SER A 128 2.48 -1.73 -11.10
C SER A 128 2.54 -0.96 -12.42
N LEU A 129 1.89 0.19 -12.58
CA LEU A 129 1.73 0.90 -13.86
C LEU A 129 2.75 2.00 -14.13
N TRP A 130 3.77 2.15 -13.33
CA TRP A 130 4.65 3.34 -13.32
C TRP A 130 6.01 3.16 -14.00
N VAL A 131 6.22 2.15 -14.76
CA VAL A 131 7.55 1.80 -15.33
C VAL A 131 8.04 2.74 -16.43
N HIS A 132 7.22 3.66 -16.95
CA HIS A 132 7.62 4.51 -18.08
C HIS A 132 7.07 5.95 -18.02
N ALA A 133 7.51 6.77 -17.08
CA ALA A 133 7.33 8.22 -17.22
C ALA A 133 8.51 8.95 -16.61
N THR A 134 8.79 10.15 -17.10
CA THR A 134 9.70 11.12 -16.49
C THR A 134 9.28 11.38 -15.05
N GLU A 135 9.72 10.50 -14.15
CA GLU A 135 9.42 10.54 -12.73
C GLU A 135 10.10 11.75 -12.12
N GLN A 136 9.36 12.53 -11.35
CA GLN A 136 10.02 13.35 -10.35
C GLN A 136 10.66 12.35 -9.35
N PRO A 137 11.95 12.49 -9.06
CA PRO A 137 12.60 11.60 -8.11
C PRO A 137 11.90 11.73 -6.76
N MET A 138 11.71 10.60 -6.08
CA MET A 138 11.23 10.57 -4.70
C MET A 138 12.07 11.53 -3.85
N SER A 139 11.46 12.12 -2.82
CA SER A 139 12.19 12.94 -1.85
C SER A 139 13.44 12.18 -1.38
N PRO A 140 14.65 12.78 -1.47
CA PRO A 140 15.88 12.08 -1.09
C PRO A 140 15.84 11.51 0.33
N LEU A 141 15.14 12.16 1.25
CA LEU A 141 15.00 11.68 2.63
C LEU A 141 14.09 10.45 2.69
N THR A 142 12.96 10.48 2.00
CA THR A 142 12.02 9.35 1.95
C THR A 142 12.69 8.14 1.30
N ASP A 143 13.41 8.34 0.17
CA ASP A 143 14.15 7.27 -0.49
C ASP A 143 15.19 6.62 0.42
N GLN A 144 15.98 7.43 1.12
CA GLN A 144 16.99 6.94 2.06
C GLN A 144 16.37 6.14 3.21
N LEU A 145 15.28 6.64 3.81
CA LEU A 145 14.62 5.96 4.91
C LEU A 145 14.08 4.59 4.50
N VAL A 146 13.40 4.53 3.36
CA VAL A 146 12.79 3.27 2.90
C VAL A 146 13.85 2.27 2.43
N ARG A 147 14.83 2.72 1.64
CA ARG A 147 15.90 1.82 1.16
C ARG A 147 16.74 1.29 2.31
N HIS A 148 17.13 2.16 3.24
CA HIS A 148 17.85 1.73 4.44
C HIS A 148 17.04 0.71 5.25
N ASP A 149 15.73 0.92 5.43
CA ASP A 149 14.87 -0.04 6.12
C ASP A 149 14.89 -1.42 5.42
N LEU A 150 14.77 -1.45 4.10
CA LEU A 150 14.73 -2.69 3.34
C LEU A 150 16.09 -3.40 3.33
N ASP A 151 17.15 -2.69 3.01
CA ASP A 151 18.50 -3.26 2.92
C ASP A 151 18.98 -3.76 4.28
N ASP A 152 18.74 -2.99 5.33
CA ASP A 152 19.12 -3.33 6.69
C ASP A 152 18.34 -4.54 7.24
N THR A 153 17.04 -4.64 6.91
CA THR A 153 16.24 -5.83 7.21
C THR A 153 16.84 -7.06 6.51
N ARG A 154 17.25 -6.92 5.25
CA ARG A 154 17.85 -8.01 4.48
C ARG A 154 19.17 -8.48 5.08
N VAL A 155 20.00 -7.57 5.55
CA VAL A 155 21.25 -7.90 6.27
C VAL A 155 20.96 -8.71 7.53
N LEU A 156 19.99 -8.31 8.35
CA LEU A 156 19.63 -9.04 9.57
C LEU A 156 19.11 -10.44 9.29
N LEU A 157 18.29 -10.60 8.25
CA LEU A 157 17.80 -11.90 7.79
C LEU A 157 18.96 -12.81 7.33
N ASP A 158 19.92 -12.27 6.57
CA ASP A 158 21.10 -13.03 6.15
C ASP A 158 21.97 -13.47 7.34
N ARG A 159 22.09 -12.63 8.36
CA ARG A 159 22.80 -13.00 9.61
C ARG A 159 22.07 -14.09 10.37
N ALA A 160 20.74 -14.01 10.44
CA ALA A 160 19.91 -15.01 11.12
C ALA A 160 19.95 -16.38 10.43
N LYS A 161 20.17 -16.45 9.12
CA LYS A 161 20.27 -17.70 8.35
C LYS A 161 21.33 -18.67 8.85
N GLY A 162 22.36 -18.16 9.53
CA GLY A 162 23.42 -19.01 10.12
C GLY A 162 23.05 -19.69 11.44
N LEU A 163 21.91 -19.36 12.04
CA LEU A 163 21.45 -19.96 13.30
C LEU A 163 20.79 -21.31 13.08
N SER A 164 20.89 -22.20 14.10
CA SER A 164 20.01 -23.37 14.15
C SER A 164 18.56 -22.94 14.38
N ASP A 165 17.59 -23.77 14.01
CA ASP A 165 16.17 -23.50 14.24
C ASP A 165 15.86 -23.30 15.73
N GLU A 166 16.50 -24.09 16.61
CA GLU A 166 16.40 -23.92 18.06
C GLU A 166 16.84 -22.53 18.52
N GLU A 167 18.02 -22.04 18.05
CA GLU A 167 18.54 -20.72 18.42
C GLU A 167 17.72 -19.59 17.81
N PHE A 168 17.23 -19.78 16.59
CA PHE A 168 16.39 -18.81 15.90
C PHE A 168 15.05 -18.58 16.62
N ARG A 169 14.44 -19.66 17.14
CA ARG A 169 13.12 -19.62 17.85
C ARG A 169 13.23 -19.52 19.36
N ARG A 170 14.44 -19.59 19.94
CA ARG A 170 14.62 -19.50 21.38
C ARG A 170 14.06 -18.20 21.93
N SER A 171 13.12 -18.29 22.90
CA SER A 171 12.65 -17.12 23.63
C SER A 171 13.81 -16.50 24.44
N ARG A 172 14.12 -15.25 24.15
CA ARG A 172 15.17 -14.46 24.82
C ARG A 172 14.59 -13.27 25.60
N LEU A 173 13.38 -12.88 25.26
CA LEU A 173 12.65 -11.77 25.89
C LEU A 173 11.23 -12.20 26.23
N PRO A 174 11.02 -13.10 27.23
CA PRO A 174 9.71 -13.59 27.58
C PRO A 174 8.70 -12.48 27.87
N GLY A 175 7.54 -12.51 27.21
CA GLY A 175 6.45 -11.53 27.37
C GLY A 175 6.72 -10.18 26.69
N HIS A 176 7.77 -10.06 25.87
CA HIS A 176 8.02 -8.81 25.15
C HIS A 176 7.05 -8.63 23.99
N GLU A 177 6.41 -7.48 23.94
CA GLU A 177 5.53 -7.05 22.85
C GLU A 177 5.97 -5.67 22.36
N VAL A 178 6.12 -5.52 21.04
CA VAL A 178 6.39 -4.20 20.42
C VAL A 178 5.09 -3.44 20.25
N ASN A 179 4.01 -4.15 19.91
CA ASN A 179 2.66 -3.64 19.89
C ASN A 179 1.66 -4.73 20.27
N SER A 180 0.48 -4.33 20.76
CA SER A 180 -0.49 -5.26 21.37
C SER A 180 -1.31 -6.07 20.35
N TRP A 181 -1.25 -5.74 19.06
CA TRP A 181 -2.06 -6.40 18.02
C TRP A 181 -1.29 -7.43 17.19
N GLU A 182 0.03 -7.43 17.22
CA GLU A 182 0.85 -8.41 16.48
C GLU A 182 1.28 -9.60 17.35
N GLY A 183 1.16 -9.48 18.67
CA GLY A 183 1.52 -10.52 19.60
C GLY A 183 2.99 -10.48 20.05
N PRO A 184 3.44 -11.50 20.80
CA PRO A 184 4.75 -11.49 21.45
C PRO A 184 5.92 -11.55 20.47
N GLU A 185 6.95 -10.75 20.73
CA GLU A 185 8.21 -10.70 19.99
C GLU A 185 9.38 -11.17 20.85
N GLU A 186 9.30 -12.41 21.32
CA GLU A 186 10.23 -12.97 22.31
C GLU A 186 11.52 -13.55 21.72
N SER A 187 11.53 -13.86 20.43
CA SER A 187 12.62 -14.56 19.73
C SER A 187 13.09 -13.81 18.47
N ILE A 188 14.24 -14.19 17.93
CA ILE A 188 14.74 -13.68 16.67
C ILE A 188 13.71 -13.98 15.55
N ALA A 189 13.16 -15.19 15.55
CA ALA A 189 12.15 -15.60 14.57
C ALA A 189 10.91 -14.69 14.62
N ALA A 190 10.35 -14.44 15.80
CA ALA A 190 9.15 -13.63 15.95
C ALA A 190 9.38 -12.17 15.52
N VAL A 191 10.50 -11.56 15.95
CA VAL A 191 10.84 -10.18 15.58
C VAL A 191 11.02 -10.03 14.06
N LEU A 192 11.75 -10.95 13.42
CA LEU A 192 11.99 -10.90 11.98
C LEU A 192 10.75 -11.27 11.17
N GLU A 193 9.91 -12.17 11.68
CA GLU A 193 8.62 -12.49 11.09
C GLU A 193 7.71 -11.24 11.06
N HIS A 194 7.57 -10.55 12.19
CA HIS A 194 6.77 -9.32 12.26
C HIS A 194 7.38 -8.19 11.42
N GLN A 195 8.72 -8.11 11.35
CA GLN A 195 9.42 -7.14 10.50
C GLN A 195 9.06 -7.30 9.01
N VAL A 196 8.96 -8.52 8.52
CA VAL A 196 8.56 -8.84 7.14
C VAL A 196 7.04 -8.74 6.98
N GLY A 197 6.29 -9.43 7.84
CA GLY A 197 4.85 -9.59 7.77
C GLY A 197 4.08 -8.27 7.85
N THR A 198 4.55 -7.29 8.62
CA THR A 198 3.92 -5.95 8.68
C THR A 198 3.85 -5.31 7.28
N LYS A 199 4.91 -5.41 6.47
CA LYS A 199 4.91 -4.87 5.10
C LYS A 199 3.97 -5.66 4.19
N GLU A 200 3.92 -6.97 4.33
CA GLU A 200 3.03 -7.83 3.53
C GLU A 200 1.55 -7.54 3.83
N VAL A 201 1.20 -7.34 5.10
CA VAL A 201 -0.17 -6.99 5.51
C VAL A 201 -0.59 -5.64 4.92
N TRP A 202 0.26 -4.62 5.05
CA TRP A 202 -0.05 -3.30 4.48
C TRP A 202 -0.09 -3.29 2.95
N LEU A 203 0.78 -4.09 2.30
CA LEU A 203 0.70 -4.30 0.85
C LEU A 203 -0.62 -4.96 0.45
N ALA A 204 -1.04 -5.99 1.19
CA ALA A 204 -2.33 -6.64 0.93
C ALA A 204 -3.51 -5.66 1.10
N ALA A 205 -3.48 -4.80 2.14
CA ALA A 205 -4.51 -3.77 2.34
C ALA A 205 -4.52 -2.73 1.21
N ILE A 206 -3.35 -2.24 0.78
CA ILE A 206 -3.21 -1.22 -0.27
C ILE A 206 -3.59 -1.78 -1.65
N GLU A 207 -3.20 -3.00 -1.95
CA GLU A 207 -3.42 -3.65 -3.25
C GLU A 207 -4.77 -4.37 -3.33
N GLY A 208 -5.54 -4.41 -2.23
CA GLY A 208 -6.80 -5.13 -2.15
C GLY A 208 -6.63 -6.66 -2.19
N GLY A 209 -5.49 -7.15 -1.72
CA GLY A 209 -5.17 -8.57 -1.60
C GLY A 209 -5.76 -9.24 -0.35
N ASP A 210 -5.64 -10.57 -0.23
CA ASP A 210 -5.99 -11.30 0.98
C ASP A 210 -4.88 -11.15 2.02
N LEU A 211 -5.21 -11.42 3.29
CA LEU A 211 -4.19 -11.49 4.33
C LEU A 211 -3.14 -12.53 3.94
N PRO A 212 -1.85 -12.17 4.01
CA PRO A 212 -0.78 -13.10 3.72
C PRO A 212 -0.79 -14.27 4.71
N GLU A 213 -0.51 -15.47 4.20
CA GLU A 213 -0.26 -16.62 5.06
C GLU A 213 1.04 -16.41 5.83
N ARG A 214 1.02 -16.71 7.12
CA ARG A 214 2.17 -16.56 8.01
C ARG A 214 2.42 -17.91 8.71
N PRO A 215 3.21 -18.82 8.09
CA PRO A 215 3.53 -20.11 8.70
C PRO A 215 4.31 -19.93 10.00
N ASP A 216 3.89 -20.62 11.06
CA ASP A 216 4.55 -20.55 12.38
C ASP A 216 5.97 -21.18 12.35
N ASP A 217 6.25 -21.99 11.34
CA ASP A 217 7.51 -22.70 11.16
C ASP A 217 8.43 -22.05 10.11
N ALA A 218 8.11 -20.83 9.65
CA ALA A 218 8.92 -20.11 8.67
C ALA A 218 10.39 -19.99 9.11
N THR A 219 11.31 -20.39 8.25
CA THR A 219 12.74 -20.30 8.48
C THR A 219 13.27 -18.90 8.10
N ALA A 220 14.51 -18.57 8.48
CA ALA A 220 15.14 -17.35 8.01
C ALA A 220 15.24 -17.28 6.46
N VAL A 221 15.36 -18.43 5.78
CA VAL A 221 15.39 -18.50 4.30
C VAL A 221 14.02 -18.16 3.72
N ASP A 222 12.95 -18.66 4.32
CA ASP A 222 11.58 -18.32 3.90
C ASP A 222 11.29 -16.84 4.10
N LEU A 223 11.71 -16.28 5.23
CA LEU A 223 11.59 -14.83 5.50
C LEU A 223 12.39 -13.98 4.53
N ILE A 224 13.57 -14.44 4.10
CA ILE A 224 14.34 -13.78 3.03
C ILE A 224 13.54 -13.72 1.73
N ALA A 225 12.99 -14.83 1.29
CA ALA A 225 12.21 -14.89 0.04
C ALA A 225 10.97 -14.00 0.11
N ARG A 226 10.25 -14.01 1.23
CA ARG A 226 9.10 -13.14 1.50
C ARG A 226 9.52 -11.66 1.51
N HIS A 227 10.60 -11.34 2.20
CA HIS A 227 11.15 -9.99 2.25
C HIS A 227 11.50 -9.48 0.85
N ASP A 228 12.27 -10.25 0.07
CA ASP A 228 12.71 -9.85 -1.28
C ASP A 228 11.49 -9.59 -2.19
N HIS A 229 10.43 -10.39 -2.06
CA HIS A 229 9.17 -10.17 -2.78
C HIS A 229 8.44 -8.91 -2.32
N ALA A 230 8.33 -8.70 -1.01
CA ALA A 230 7.63 -7.55 -0.43
C ALA A 230 8.40 -6.23 -0.63
N ALA A 231 9.73 -6.26 -0.55
CA ALA A 231 10.59 -5.07 -0.58
C ALA A 231 10.42 -4.25 -1.86
N ALA A 232 10.46 -4.89 -3.03
CA ALA A 232 10.28 -4.21 -4.31
C ALA A 232 8.90 -3.55 -4.42
N ARG A 233 7.84 -4.23 -3.96
CA ARG A 233 6.47 -3.75 -3.98
C ARG A 233 6.29 -2.59 -3.01
N TRP A 234 6.83 -2.71 -1.78
CA TRP A 234 6.77 -1.65 -0.78
C TRP A 234 7.46 -0.37 -1.24
N LEU A 235 8.66 -0.49 -1.80
CA LEU A 235 9.37 0.65 -2.36
C LEU A 235 8.58 1.32 -3.50
N ALA A 236 7.91 0.52 -4.33
CA ALA A 236 7.04 1.01 -5.38
C ALA A 236 5.83 1.78 -4.84
N VAL A 237 5.17 1.28 -3.80
CA VAL A 237 4.06 1.96 -3.12
C VAL A 237 4.51 3.31 -2.59
N VAL A 238 5.61 3.36 -1.84
CA VAL A 238 6.09 4.61 -1.24
C VAL A 238 6.50 5.63 -2.32
N ARG A 239 7.13 5.18 -3.39
CA ARG A 239 7.46 6.03 -4.55
C ARG A 239 6.21 6.59 -5.25
N ASP A 240 5.17 5.78 -5.38
CA ASP A 240 3.92 6.25 -5.98
C ASP A 240 3.23 7.29 -5.09
N VAL A 241 3.18 7.06 -3.78
CA VAL A 241 2.63 8.02 -2.80
C VAL A 241 3.39 9.33 -2.85
N ASP A 242 4.72 9.30 -2.83
CA ASP A 242 5.55 10.51 -2.85
C ASP A 242 5.43 11.25 -4.19
N ARG A 243 5.51 10.56 -5.31
CA ARG A 243 5.36 11.12 -6.66
C ARG A 243 4.01 11.83 -6.87
N ARG A 244 2.94 11.27 -6.31
CA ARG A 244 1.59 11.86 -6.38
C ARG A 244 1.33 12.91 -5.31
N GLY A 245 2.19 13.02 -4.30
CA GLY A 245 1.93 13.82 -3.10
C GLY A 245 0.74 13.29 -2.30
N ALA A 246 0.50 11.97 -2.34
CA ALA A 246 -0.69 11.30 -1.81
C ALA A 246 -0.57 10.95 -0.32
N TRP A 247 0.21 11.72 0.43
CA TRP A 247 0.46 11.46 1.85
C TRP A 247 -0.79 11.54 2.73
N ASP A 248 -1.73 12.40 2.36
CA ASP A 248 -3.01 12.61 3.05
C ASP A 248 -4.14 11.75 2.47
N ASP A 249 -3.84 10.94 1.43
CA ASP A 249 -4.80 10.03 0.83
C ASP A 249 -5.24 8.98 1.85
N LEU A 250 -6.54 8.64 1.87
CA LEU A 250 -7.11 7.67 2.81
C LEU A 250 -7.13 6.27 2.20
N LEU A 251 -6.55 5.34 2.93
CA LEU A 251 -6.69 3.90 2.75
C LEU A 251 -7.79 3.39 3.67
N ILE A 252 -8.77 2.66 3.13
CA ILE A 252 -9.64 1.83 3.98
C ILE A 252 -8.98 0.48 4.14
N ASP A 253 -8.55 0.18 5.34
CA ASP A 253 -8.11 -1.15 5.72
C ASP A 253 -9.33 -2.04 6.00
N ALA A 254 -9.76 -2.75 4.97
CA ALA A 254 -10.80 -3.77 5.06
C ALA A 254 -10.33 -5.03 5.81
N LEU A 255 -9.05 -5.08 6.16
CA LEU A 255 -8.46 -6.13 6.97
C LEU A 255 -8.67 -5.88 8.49
N CYS A 256 -9.09 -4.71 8.92
CA CYS A 256 -9.54 -4.42 10.28
C CYS A 256 -11.01 -4.80 10.51
N GLU A 257 -11.37 -5.15 11.74
CA GLU A 257 -12.75 -5.45 12.12
C GLU A 257 -13.15 -4.62 13.36
N PRO A 258 -13.96 -3.56 13.22
CA PRO A 258 -14.55 -3.04 11.96
C PRO A 258 -13.50 -2.42 11.02
N PRO A 259 -13.80 -2.26 9.71
CA PRO A 259 -12.90 -1.57 8.78
C PRO A 259 -12.54 -0.16 9.26
N GLU A 260 -11.26 0.17 9.18
CA GLU A 260 -10.73 1.46 9.60
C GLU A 260 -10.12 2.22 8.43
N SER A 261 -10.06 3.56 8.53
CA SER A 261 -9.46 4.42 7.52
C SER A 261 -8.17 5.04 8.05
N PHE A 262 -7.09 4.90 7.27
CA PHE A 262 -5.79 5.45 7.59
C PHE A 262 -5.27 6.35 6.46
N GLN A 263 -4.59 7.44 6.81
CA GLN A 263 -3.82 8.19 5.81
C GLN A 263 -2.60 7.39 5.38
N LEU A 264 -2.30 7.37 4.07
CA LEU A 264 -1.12 6.65 3.54
C LEU A 264 0.18 7.10 4.18
N GLY A 265 0.33 8.40 4.46
CA GLY A 265 1.46 8.93 5.20
C GLY A 265 1.56 8.35 6.62
N SER A 266 0.44 8.16 7.30
CA SER A 266 0.40 7.54 8.62
C SER A 266 0.78 6.07 8.58
N VAL A 267 0.32 5.33 7.56
CA VAL A 267 0.70 3.92 7.32
C VAL A 267 2.20 3.80 7.10
N ILE A 268 2.78 4.63 6.21
CA ILE A 268 4.22 4.60 5.93
C ILE A 268 5.03 4.97 7.18
N THR A 269 4.59 5.98 7.93
CA THR A 269 5.22 6.38 9.20
C THR A 269 5.18 5.26 10.23
N HIS A 270 4.02 4.59 10.37
CA HIS A 270 3.84 3.43 11.24
C HIS A 270 4.83 2.31 10.88
N VAL A 271 4.85 1.89 9.62
CA VAL A 271 5.74 0.81 9.14
C VAL A 271 7.20 1.15 9.41
N LEU A 272 7.67 2.35 9.05
CA LEU A 272 9.06 2.73 9.24
C LEU A 272 9.46 2.86 10.72
N THR A 273 8.55 3.36 11.56
CA THR A 273 8.81 3.52 13.01
C THR A 273 8.98 2.16 13.69
N TYR A 274 8.03 1.24 13.48
CA TYR A 274 8.11 -0.09 14.07
C TYR A 274 9.21 -0.93 13.45
N ALA A 275 9.46 -0.79 12.15
CA ALA A 275 10.58 -1.44 11.48
C ALA A 275 11.94 -1.00 12.08
N ALA A 276 12.15 0.28 12.32
CA ALA A 276 13.38 0.76 12.95
C ALA A 276 13.56 0.18 14.35
N HIS A 277 12.49 0.12 15.15
CA HIS A 277 12.54 -0.48 16.47
C HIS A 277 12.87 -1.98 16.41
N ARG A 278 12.18 -2.74 15.56
CA ARG A 278 12.39 -4.19 15.39
C ARG A 278 13.78 -4.52 14.89
N ARG A 279 14.35 -3.72 13.97
CA ARG A 279 15.72 -3.94 13.50
C ARG A 279 16.73 -3.81 14.64
N GLN A 280 16.58 -2.85 15.55
CA GLN A 280 17.46 -2.72 16.72
C GLN A 280 17.24 -3.86 17.72
N LEU A 281 15.99 -4.29 17.91
CA LEU A 281 15.67 -5.45 18.74
C LEU A 281 16.28 -6.74 18.17
N ALA A 282 16.13 -6.97 16.86
CA ALA A 282 16.71 -8.12 16.17
C ALA A 282 18.25 -8.13 16.32
N ARG A 283 18.93 -6.97 16.21
CA ARG A 283 20.37 -6.85 16.46
C ARG A 283 20.75 -7.24 17.87
N HIS A 284 20.01 -6.75 18.85
CA HIS A 284 20.24 -7.10 20.24
C HIS A 284 20.12 -8.62 20.45
N LEU A 285 19.08 -9.25 19.91
CA LEU A 285 18.86 -10.69 20.03
C LEU A 285 19.91 -11.51 19.26
N LEU A 286 20.30 -11.10 18.05
CA LEU A 286 21.37 -11.74 17.27
C LEU A 286 22.72 -11.69 17.99
N ARG A 287 23.08 -10.53 18.55
CA ARG A 287 24.30 -10.40 19.37
C ARG A 287 24.26 -11.29 20.61
N SER A 288 23.08 -11.41 21.26
CA SER A 288 22.92 -12.30 22.41
C SER A 288 23.02 -13.79 22.02
N ALA A 289 22.79 -14.12 20.74
CA ALA A 289 23.00 -15.44 20.16
C ALA A 289 24.45 -15.66 19.67
N GLY A 290 25.36 -14.69 19.88
CA GLY A 290 26.76 -14.76 19.43
C GLY A 290 26.96 -14.43 17.95
N VAL A 291 25.96 -13.89 17.27
CA VAL A 291 26.06 -13.46 15.88
C VAL A 291 26.64 -12.05 15.80
N ASP A 292 27.70 -11.90 15.01
CA ASP A 292 28.27 -10.58 14.74
C ASP A 292 27.39 -9.81 13.74
N VAL A 293 26.91 -8.65 14.16
CA VAL A 293 26.10 -7.71 13.36
C VAL A 293 26.55 -6.28 13.60
N ASP A 294 26.54 -5.47 12.56
CA ASP A 294 26.84 -4.04 12.63
C ASP A 294 25.80 -3.26 13.46
N ASP A 295 25.95 -1.94 13.54
CA ASP A 295 25.02 -1.08 14.29
C ASP A 295 23.79 -0.65 13.50
N GLY A 296 23.76 -0.93 12.19
CA GLY A 296 22.67 -0.52 11.27
C GLY A 296 22.57 1.01 11.16
N ASP A 297 23.71 1.71 11.24
CA ASP A 297 23.75 3.16 11.13
C ASP A 297 23.48 3.59 9.68
N PRO A 298 22.42 4.38 9.42
CA PRO A 298 22.10 4.86 8.07
C PRO A 298 23.20 5.73 7.45
N ILE A 299 24.05 6.38 8.25
CA ILE A 299 25.20 7.15 7.74
C ILE A 299 26.26 6.21 7.17
N MET A 300 26.53 5.12 7.86
CA MET A 300 27.51 4.13 7.42
C MET A 300 27.01 3.36 6.19
N TRP A 301 25.72 2.99 6.18
CA TRP A 301 25.06 2.41 5.02
C TRP A 301 25.18 3.31 3.79
N LEU A 302 24.85 4.60 3.91
CA LEU A 302 24.94 5.56 2.80
C LEU A 302 26.37 5.76 2.29
N ARG A 303 27.38 5.68 3.18
CA ARG A 303 28.79 5.72 2.79
C ARG A 303 29.20 4.50 1.98
N ALA A 304 28.75 3.32 2.39
CA ALA A 304 29.01 2.08 1.67
C ALA A 304 28.39 2.10 0.25
N GLU A 305 27.14 2.54 0.12
CA GLU A 305 26.49 2.71 -1.19
C GLU A 305 27.27 3.63 -2.14
N ARG A 306 27.70 4.80 -1.63
CA ARG A 306 28.49 5.76 -2.43
C ARG A 306 29.87 5.20 -2.83
N GLY A 307 30.47 4.37 -1.99
CA GLY A 307 31.74 3.70 -2.27
C GLY A 307 31.62 2.69 -3.40
N HIS A 308 30.50 1.98 -3.52
CA HIS A 308 30.25 1.03 -4.60
C HIS A 308 30.00 1.73 -5.97
N HIS A 309 29.40 2.92 -5.97
CA HIS A 309 29.15 3.69 -7.20
C HIS A 309 30.38 4.49 -7.68
N GLY A 310 31.38 4.71 -6.82
CA GLY A 310 32.62 5.42 -7.16
C GLY A 310 33.74 4.57 -7.78
N GLY A 311 33.58 3.24 -7.79
CA GLY A 311 34.60 2.29 -8.27
C GLY A 311 34.54 1.99 -9.78
N ASP A 312 33.57 2.45 -10.52
CA ASP A 312 33.34 2.08 -11.93
C ASP A 312 33.81 3.16 -12.96
N HIS A 313 34.56 4.16 -12.49
CA HIS A 313 35.15 5.19 -13.34
C HIS A 313 36.66 5.35 -13.07
N GLY A 314 37.39 4.24 -13.18
CA GLY A 314 38.85 4.20 -13.16
C GLY A 314 39.40 3.50 -14.39
#